data_2406b630014c35f4f4b11c826faa6996
#
_entry.id   2406b630014c35f4f4b11c826faa6996
#
_cell.length_a   1.000
_cell.length_b   1.000
_cell.length_c   1.000
_cell.angle_alpha   90.00
_cell.angle_beta   90.00
_cell.angle_gamma   90.00
#
_symmetry.space_group_name_H-M   'P 1'
#
loop_
_entity.id
_entity.type
_entity.pdbx_description
1 polymer ?
#
loop_
_entity_poly.entity_id
_entity_poly.type
_entity_poly.pdbx_seq_one_letter_code
_entity_poly.pdbx_strand_id
1 'polypeptide(L)'
;MNLPSDFSQRTHELLGDNDYRQLEDALQDEAPVSIRVNSAKCDREVKGERVPWSANGIYLAERPTFTFDPLFHAGCYYVQEASSMFVEQVLKTYVSSPVVMLDLCAAPGGKSTAARAVLPDGSLLVANEVMRNRVQILAENLIKWGNTEVVVTNNDPSDFAALPGMFDVVLTDVPCSGEGMFRKDAVAVEEWSADNVQICRQRQRRILADVWTALKPGGLLIYSTCTYNREEDEDNVAWIARELGAEVLEVPVRSEWNITGNLTEADFPVYRFLPHKTKGEGFFLAVLRKDTEGGEEERTGDYLKEHAGCRKDKKKGGREKQQVMTVPKEVKDWLQHPEDYQFEVKGTGIVAFPKKHCETYALLQQVLKVIHAGVTLGELKGKDIVPDHSLAMTIAMRQGKFLQAELSYEQAIGYLRKEAVVLDSSIPRGYILLTYKKIPLGFAKNIGNRANNLYPQEWRIRSGYLPDVLSICLLYTSDAADEAR
;
A
#
# COMPACT_ATOMS: atom_id res chain seq x y z
N MET A 1 -8.82 -3.57 -30.14
CA MET A 1 -7.49 -4.09 -29.69
C MET A 1 -7.17 -5.34 -30.46
N ASN A 2 -5.93 -5.53 -30.93
CA ASN A 2 -5.54 -6.79 -31.58
C ASN A 2 -4.87 -7.68 -30.52
N LEU A 3 -5.56 -8.72 -30.09
CA LEU A 3 -5.02 -9.68 -29.12
C LEU A 3 -4.03 -10.65 -29.79
N PRO A 4 -2.98 -11.12 -29.12
CA PRO A 4 -2.07 -12.13 -29.64
C PRO A 4 -2.83 -13.44 -29.93
N SER A 5 -2.56 -14.09 -31.07
CA SER A 5 -3.26 -15.32 -31.51
C SER A 5 -3.18 -16.44 -30.46
N ASP A 6 -1.99 -16.62 -29.88
CA ASP A 6 -1.76 -17.64 -28.86
C ASP A 6 -2.53 -17.36 -27.57
N PHE A 7 -2.65 -16.07 -27.17
CA PHE A 7 -3.50 -15.67 -26.06
C PHE A 7 -4.96 -16.04 -26.35
N SER A 8 -5.46 -15.64 -27.53
CA SER A 8 -6.84 -15.90 -27.94
C SER A 8 -7.16 -17.38 -27.94
N GLN A 9 -6.30 -18.20 -28.51
CA GLN A 9 -6.49 -19.66 -28.55
C GLN A 9 -6.53 -20.25 -27.13
N ARG A 10 -5.54 -19.96 -26.29
CA ARG A 10 -5.41 -20.52 -24.94
C ARG A 10 -6.54 -20.09 -24.02
N THR A 11 -6.93 -18.81 -24.11
CA THR A 11 -8.02 -18.27 -23.28
C THR A 11 -9.37 -18.82 -23.74
N HIS A 12 -9.56 -19.02 -25.06
CA HIS A 12 -10.73 -19.68 -25.60
C HIS A 12 -10.84 -21.16 -25.14
N GLU A 13 -9.74 -21.89 -25.15
CA GLU A 13 -9.68 -23.26 -24.63
C GLU A 13 -10.04 -23.34 -23.14
N LEU A 14 -9.65 -22.34 -22.35
CA LEU A 14 -9.89 -22.26 -20.90
C LEU A 14 -11.34 -21.87 -20.58
N LEU A 15 -11.90 -20.87 -21.27
CA LEU A 15 -13.21 -20.27 -20.97
C LEU A 15 -14.35 -20.90 -21.76
N GLY A 16 -14.08 -21.50 -22.91
CA GLY A 16 -15.07 -21.93 -23.88
C GLY A 16 -15.62 -20.78 -24.75
N ASP A 17 -16.38 -21.13 -25.79
CA ASP A 17 -16.82 -20.20 -26.86
C ASP A 17 -17.55 -18.96 -26.34
N ASN A 18 -18.48 -19.14 -25.42
CA ASN A 18 -19.37 -18.07 -24.97
C ASN A 18 -18.65 -17.06 -24.08
N ASP A 19 -17.96 -17.54 -23.05
CA ASP A 19 -17.27 -16.69 -22.08
C ASP A 19 -16.06 -16.01 -22.73
N TYR A 20 -15.37 -16.68 -23.66
CA TYR A 20 -14.27 -16.06 -24.40
C TYR A 20 -14.74 -14.86 -25.25
N ARG A 21 -15.84 -15.00 -26.01
CA ARG A 21 -16.39 -13.90 -26.81
C ARG A 21 -16.78 -12.70 -25.93
N GLN A 22 -17.44 -12.98 -24.79
CA GLN A 22 -17.81 -11.92 -23.85
C GLN A 22 -16.57 -11.24 -23.25
N LEU A 23 -15.49 -11.99 -22.96
CA LEU A 23 -14.24 -11.42 -22.50
C LEU A 23 -13.60 -10.55 -23.60
N GLU A 24 -13.54 -11.04 -24.84
CA GLU A 24 -12.98 -10.31 -25.98
C GLU A 24 -13.72 -8.99 -26.22
N ASP A 25 -15.05 -9.00 -26.14
CA ASP A 25 -15.88 -7.78 -26.21
C ASP A 25 -15.58 -6.84 -25.04
N ALA A 26 -15.56 -7.35 -23.81
CA ALA A 26 -15.28 -6.54 -22.61
C ALA A 26 -13.88 -5.94 -22.60
N LEU A 27 -12.89 -6.55 -23.27
CA LEU A 27 -11.55 -6.01 -23.42
C LEU A 27 -11.50 -4.82 -24.41
N GLN A 28 -12.53 -4.58 -25.21
CA GLN A 28 -12.65 -3.40 -26.07
C GLN A 28 -13.28 -2.20 -25.37
N ASP A 29 -13.99 -2.44 -24.25
CA ASP A 29 -14.64 -1.38 -23.50
C ASP A 29 -13.66 -0.54 -22.67
N GLU A 30 -14.10 0.63 -22.21
CA GLU A 30 -13.34 1.43 -21.27
C GLU A 30 -13.24 0.77 -19.90
N ALA A 31 -12.05 0.82 -19.31
CA ALA A 31 -11.80 0.30 -17.98
C ALA A 31 -12.60 1.06 -16.91
N PRO A 32 -13.33 0.39 -16.00
CA PRO A 32 -14.01 1.06 -14.92
C PRO A 32 -13.01 1.76 -14.00
N VAL A 33 -13.40 2.92 -13.49
CA VAL A 33 -12.58 3.69 -12.55
C VAL A 33 -13.12 3.48 -11.14
N SER A 34 -12.25 3.17 -10.20
CA SER A 34 -12.64 3.03 -8.80
C SER A 34 -11.60 3.64 -7.86
N ILE A 35 -12.09 4.06 -6.70
CA ILE A 35 -11.27 4.57 -5.60
C ILE A 35 -11.61 3.82 -4.32
N ARG A 36 -10.69 3.83 -3.38
CA ARG A 36 -10.92 3.36 -2.01
C ARG A 36 -10.68 4.50 -1.03
N VAL A 37 -11.75 4.89 -0.32
CA VAL A 37 -11.72 6.00 0.65
C VAL A 37 -10.93 5.61 1.90
N ASN A 38 -10.13 6.53 2.41
CA ASN A 38 -9.44 6.40 3.69
C ASN A 38 -10.34 6.94 4.81
N SER A 39 -11.14 6.07 5.41
CA SER A 39 -12.08 6.45 6.48
C SER A 39 -11.42 7.00 7.75
N ALA A 40 -10.13 6.74 7.97
CA ALA A 40 -9.39 7.32 9.09
C ALA A 40 -9.05 8.82 8.90
N LYS A 41 -9.11 9.32 7.66
CA LYS A 41 -8.81 10.72 7.33
C LYS A 41 -10.01 11.49 6.80
N CYS A 42 -10.96 10.81 6.22
CA CYS A 42 -12.08 11.41 5.53
C CYS A 42 -13.37 10.65 5.84
N ASP A 43 -14.29 11.33 6.48
CA ASP A 43 -15.64 10.87 6.82
C ASP A 43 -16.70 11.24 5.77
N ARG A 44 -16.24 11.79 4.62
CA ARG A 44 -17.10 12.30 3.57
C ARG A 44 -17.78 11.19 2.80
N GLU A 45 -19.04 11.38 2.54
CA GLU A 45 -19.78 10.50 1.64
C GLU A 45 -19.40 10.79 0.19
N VAL A 46 -18.97 9.75 -0.53
CA VAL A 46 -18.65 9.80 -1.95
C VAL A 46 -19.83 9.23 -2.74
N LYS A 47 -20.30 10.00 -3.70
CA LYS A 47 -21.34 9.52 -4.62
C LYS A 47 -20.74 8.50 -5.60
N GLY A 48 -21.38 7.36 -5.72
CA GLY A 48 -20.97 6.30 -6.66
C GLY A 48 -21.51 4.95 -6.25
N GLU A 49 -21.40 4.01 -7.14
CA GLU A 49 -21.74 2.62 -6.89
C GLU A 49 -20.69 1.97 -5.99
N ARG A 50 -21.12 1.24 -4.96
CA ARG A 50 -20.19 0.56 -4.04
C ARG A 50 -19.52 -0.63 -4.71
N VAL A 51 -18.24 -0.82 -4.47
CA VAL A 51 -17.56 -2.09 -4.79
C VAL A 51 -18.08 -3.17 -3.83
N PRO A 52 -18.70 -4.25 -4.32
CA PRO A 52 -19.47 -5.16 -3.47
C PRO A 52 -18.66 -5.85 -2.35
N TRP A 53 -17.37 -6.06 -2.57
CA TRP A 53 -16.45 -6.73 -1.63
C TRP A 53 -15.55 -5.78 -0.85
N SER A 54 -15.72 -4.47 -0.97
CA SER A 54 -14.95 -3.48 -0.21
C SER A 54 -15.87 -2.48 0.50
N ALA A 55 -15.67 -2.29 1.80
CA ALA A 55 -16.48 -1.35 2.58
C ALA A 55 -16.31 0.10 2.13
N ASN A 56 -15.12 0.46 1.66
CA ASN A 56 -14.74 1.82 1.29
C ASN A 56 -14.45 1.98 -0.22
N GLY A 57 -14.67 0.93 -1.02
CA GLY A 57 -14.50 0.93 -2.46
C GLY A 57 -15.71 1.55 -3.17
N ILE A 58 -15.46 2.42 -4.15
CA ILE A 58 -16.49 3.13 -4.90
C ILE A 58 -16.08 3.20 -6.36
N TYR A 59 -17.01 2.85 -7.26
CA TYR A 59 -16.89 3.11 -8.69
C TYR A 59 -17.25 4.55 -8.99
N LEU A 60 -16.44 5.20 -9.81
CA LEU A 60 -16.71 6.55 -10.30
C LEU A 60 -17.38 6.47 -11.67
N ALA A 61 -18.31 7.43 -11.94
CA ALA A 61 -18.97 7.51 -13.24
C ALA A 61 -18.01 7.93 -14.36
N GLU A 62 -17.03 8.78 -14.02
CA GLU A 62 -16.02 9.30 -14.93
C GLU A 62 -14.63 9.25 -14.29
N ARG A 63 -13.58 9.29 -15.11
CA ARG A 63 -12.20 9.35 -14.62
C ARG A 63 -11.77 10.80 -14.42
N PRO A 64 -11.68 11.29 -13.17
CA PRO A 64 -11.18 12.64 -12.91
C PRO A 64 -9.65 12.70 -13.12
N THR A 65 -9.12 13.93 -13.24
CA THR A 65 -7.68 14.15 -13.25
C THR A 65 -7.15 14.20 -11.81
N PHE A 66 -6.99 13.03 -11.20
CA PHE A 66 -6.59 12.85 -9.80
C PHE A 66 -5.39 13.69 -9.36
N THR A 67 -4.45 13.96 -10.26
CA THR A 67 -3.25 14.77 -9.98
C THR A 67 -3.59 16.18 -9.48
N PHE A 68 -4.75 16.73 -9.87
CA PHE A 68 -5.18 18.05 -9.46
C PHE A 68 -6.22 18.04 -8.33
N ASP A 69 -6.43 16.90 -7.69
CA ASP A 69 -7.25 16.82 -6.48
C ASP A 69 -6.35 16.90 -5.23
N PRO A 70 -6.38 18.00 -4.44
CA PRO A 70 -5.59 18.10 -3.22
C PRO A 70 -5.88 17.00 -2.20
N LEU A 71 -7.10 16.45 -2.17
CA LEU A 71 -7.49 15.38 -1.25
C LEU A 71 -6.85 14.03 -1.61
N PHE A 72 -6.52 13.80 -2.88
CA PHE A 72 -5.68 12.67 -3.30
C PHE A 72 -4.28 12.76 -2.68
N HIS A 73 -3.66 13.95 -2.74
CA HIS A 73 -2.35 14.20 -2.16
C HIS A 73 -2.34 14.17 -0.63
N ALA A 74 -3.47 14.50 0.00
CA ALA A 74 -3.67 14.38 1.44
C ALA A 74 -3.90 12.93 1.91
N GLY A 75 -4.04 11.96 0.99
CA GLY A 75 -4.28 10.55 1.30
C GLY A 75 -5.69 10.26 1.80
N CYS A 76 -6.69 11.05 1.38
CA CYS A 76 -8.10 10.83 1.69
C CYS A 76 -8.68 9.62 0.95
N TYR A 77 -8.08 9.22 -0.16
CA TYR A 77 -8.45 8.05 -0.94
C TYR A 77 -7.25 7.53 -1.75
N TYR A 78 -7.37 6.30 -2.19
CA TYR A 78 -6.44 5.64 -3.10
C TYR A 78 -7.16 5.29 -4.40
N VAL A 79 -6.56 5.57 -5.56
CA VAL A 79 -7.09 5.13 -6.86
C VAL A 79 -6.71 3.66 -7.02
N GLN A 80 -7.66 2.77 -6.85
CA GLN A 80 -7.43 1.32 -6.83
C GLN A 80 -8.41 0.61 -7.75
N GLU A 81 -7.92 -0.36 -8.48
CA GLU A 81 -8.72 -1.29 -9.26
C GLU A 81 -9.60 -2.13 -8.31
N ALA A 82 -10.89 -2.28 -8.65
CA ALA A 82 -11.90 -2.81 -7.76
C ALA A 82 -11.66 -4.27 -7.37
N SER A 83 -11.27 -5.14 -8.31
CA SER A 83 -11.05 -6.56 -8.04
C SER A 83 -9.94 -6.77 -7.01
N SER A 84 -8.88 -5.96 -7.08
CA SER A 84 -7.75 -6.01 -6.15
C SER A 84 -8.12 -5.63 -4.70
N MET A 85 -9.27 -4.97 -4.48
CA MET A 85 -9.80 -4.68 -3.14
C MET A 85 -10.31 -5.94 -2.43
N PHE A 86 -10.50 -7.07 -3.15
CA PHE A 86 -10.97 -8.33 -2.56
C PHE A 86 -10.05 -8.87 -1.45
N VAL A 87 -8.81 -8.42 -1.40
CA VAL A 87 -7.89 -8.71 -0.30
C VAL A 87 -8.46 -8.32 1.08
N GLU A 88 -9.36 -7.32 1.12
CA GLU A 88 -10.07 -6.94 2.35
C GLU A 88 -10.98 -8.07 2.87
N GLN A 89 -11.66 -8.82 1.96
CA GLN A 89 -12.53 -9.93 2.36
C GLN A 89 -11.71 -11.07 2.97
N VAL A 90 -10.56 -11.38 2.38
CA VAL A 90 -9.64 -12.40 2.92
C VAL A 90 -9.21 -12.04 4.34
N LEU A 91 -8.72 -10.82 4.53
CA LEU A 91 -8.22 -10.38 5.83
C LEU A 91 -9.35 -10.33 6.88
N LYS A 92 -10.54 -9.86 6.53
CA LYS A 92 -11.70 -9.85 7.42
C LYS A 92 -12.17 -11.26 7.81
N THR A 93 -11.98 -12.24 6.91
CA THR A 93 -12.39 -13.63 7.15
C THR A 93 -11.42 -14.33 8.11
N TYR A 94 -10.12 -14.12 7.94
CA TYR A 94 -9.10 -14.94 8.59
C TYR A 94 -8.26 -14.23 9.65
N VAL A 95 -8.29 -12.89 9.71
CA VAL A 95 -7.45 -12.11 10.61
C VAL A 95 -8.32 -11.35 11.62
N SER A 96 -8.55 -11.96 12.77
CA SER A 96 -9.37 -11.40 13.86
C SER A 96 -8.56 -10.82 15.03
N SER A 97 -7.26 -11.07 15.08
CA SER A 97 -6.33 -10.60 16.11
C SER A 97 -5.12 -9.89 15.48
N PRO A 98 -4.36 -9.08 16.26
CA PRO A 98 -3.17 -8.42 15.75
C PRO A 98 -2.14 -9.39 15.14
N VAL A 99 -1.60 -9.05 13.99
CA VAL A 99 -0.65 -9.85 13.22
C VAL A 99 0.56 -9.05 12.75
N VAL A 100 1.65 -9.72 12.43
CA VAL A 100 2.74 -9.19 11.62
C VAL A 100 2.51 -9.68 10.19
N MET A 101 2.14 -8.76 9.31
CA MET A 101 1.85 -9.05 7.90
C MET A 101 2.97 -8.56 6.99
N LEU A 102 3.36 -9.37 6.03
CA LEU A 102 4.23 -9.00 4.92
C LEU A 102 3.41 -8.84 3.63
N ASP A 103 3.54 -7.71 2.96
CA ASP A 103 3.19 -7.55 1.54
C ASP A 103 4.50 -7.54 0.75
N LEU A 104 4.80 -8.64 0.07
CA LEU A 104 6.14 -8.93 -0.47
C LEU A 104 6.44 -8.18 -1.77
N CYS A 105 5.44 -7.95 -2.61
CA CYS A 105 5.54 -7.28 -3.91
C CYS A 105 4.60 -6.06 -3.93
N ALA A 106 4.81 -5.14 -2.99
CA ALA A 106 3.79 -4.21 -2.53
C ALA A 106 3.53 -2.99 -3.45
N ALA A 107 4.53 -2.56 -4.26
CA ALA A 107 4.37 -1.32 -5.02
C ALA A 107 3.29 -1.43 -6.11
N PRO A 108 2.49 -0.38 -6.28
CA PRO A 108 2.63 0.98 -5.71
C PRO A 108 1.98 1.19 -4.33
N GLY A 109 1.33 0.17 -3.69
CA GLY A 109 0.79 0.27 -2.33
C GLY A 109 -0.73 0.14 -2.22
N GLY A 110 -1.44 -0.19 -3.31
CA GLY A 110 -2.90 -0.35 -3.31
C GLY A 110 -3.37 -1.46 -2.36
N LYS A 111 -2.78 -2.66 -2.47
CA LYS A 111 -3.09 -3.80 -1.60
C LYS A 111 -2.57 -3.58 -0.17
N SER A 112 -1.39 -2.99 0.00
CA SER A 112 -0.81 -2.63 1.31
C SER A 112 -1.73 -1.66 2.09
N THR A 113 -2.20 -0.60 1.45
CA THR A 113 -3.12 0.37 2.09
C THR A 113 -4.50 -0.23 2.32
N ALA A 114 -4.98 -1.15 1.45
CA ALA A 114 -6.21 -1.91 1.66
C ALA A 114 -6.07 -2.84 2.88
N ALA A 115 -4.97 -3.57 2.96
CA ALA A 115 -4.67 -4.41 4.11
C ALA A 115 -4.62 -3.59 5.40
N ARG A 116 -3.87 -2.49 5.43
CA ARG A 116 -3.77 -1.64 6.62
C ARG A 116 -5.12 -1.10 7.09
N ALA A 117 -6.05 -0.82 6.17
CA ALA A 117 -7.38 -0.30 6.50
C ALA A 117 -8.27 -1.31 7.25
N VAL A 118 -8.00 -2.61 7.14
CA VAL A 118 -8.84 -3.68 7.73
C VAL A 118 -8.12 -4.57 8.74
N LEU A 119 -6.79 -4.49 8.82
CA LEU A 119 -6.03 -5.22 9.84
C LEU A 119 -6.42 -4.74 11.24
N PRO A 120 -6.57 -5.65 12.20
CA PRO A 120 -6.84 -5.32 13.59
C PRO A 120 -5.83 -4.34 14.18
N ASP A 121 -6.29 -3.49 15.10
CA ASP A 121 -5.41 -2.59 15.84
C ASP A 121 -4.30 -3.38 16.54
N GLY A 122 -3.08 -2.87 16.44
CA GLY A 122 -1.93 -3.58 16.97
C GLY A 122 -1.20 -4.47 15.95
N SER A 123 -1.71 -4.60 14.74
CA SER A 123 -0.99 -5.29 13.66
C SER A 123 0.14 -4.43 13.11
N LEU A 124 1.22 -5.06 12.65
CA LEU A 124 2.32 -4.44 11.92
C LEU A 124 2.27 -4.84 10.45
N LEU A 125 2.31 -3.88 9.55
CA LEU A 125 2.47 -4.12 8.11
C LEU A 125 3.91 -3.88 7.70
N VAL A 126 4.56 -4.88 7.11
CA VAL A 126 5.82 -4.77 6.39
C VAL A 126 5.53 -4.82 4.90
N ALA A 127 5.85 -3.77 4.17
CA ALA A 127 5.61 -3.67 2.74
C ALA A 127 6.95 -3.59 2.00
N ASN A 128 7.21 -4.57 1.12
CA ASN A 128 8.46 -4.71 0.40
C ASN A 128 8.31 -4.46 -1.09
N GLU A 129 9.35 -3.92 -1.69
CA GLU A 129 9.47 -3.80 -3.15
C GLU A 129 10.95 -3.90 -3.55
N VAL A 130 11.24 -4.78 -4.50
CA VAL A 130 12.62 -5.02 -4.98
C VAL A 130 13.15 -3.86 -5.85
N MET A 131 12.27 -3.22 -6.62
CA MET A 131 12.62 -2.14 -7.54
C MET A 131 12.80 -0.81 -6.81
N ARG A 132 14.02 -0.24 -6.84
CA ARG A 132 14.39 0.99 -6.10
C ARG A 132 13.54 2.22 -6.44
N ASN A 133 13.13 2.37 -7.69
CA ASN A 133 12.26 3.47 -8.11
C ASN A 133 10.83 3.27 -7.63
N ARG A 134 10.31 2.03 -7.62
CA ARG A 134 8.95 1.71 -7.19
C ARG A 134 8.78 1.75 -5.67
N VAL A 135 9.82 1.39 -4.90
CA VAL A 135 9.74 1.45 -3.43
C VAL A 135 9.57 2.87 -2.90
N GLN A 136 10.05 3.90 -3.61
CA GLN A 136 9.82 5.30 -3.23
C GLN A 136 8.34 5.68 -3.38
N ILE A 137 7.69 5.20 -4.45
CA ILE A 137 6.25 5.40 -4.67
C ILE A 137 5.44 4.65 -3.59
N LEU A 138 5.85 3.44 -3.24
CA LEU A 138 5.24 2.67 -2.15
C LEU A 138 5.34 3.43 -0.81
N ALA A 139 6.52 3.93 -0.47
CA ALA A 139 6.74 4.71 0.76
C ALA A 139 5.88 5.98 0.78
N GLU A 140 5.83 6.73 -0.33
CA GLU A 140 4.98 7.91 -0.49
C GLU A 140 3.51 7.58 -0.21
N ASN A 141 2.97 6.52 -0.83
CA ASN A 141 1.57 6.15 -0.68
C ASN A 141 1.23 5.66 0.73
N LEU A 142 2.13 4.92 1.40
CA LEU A 142 1.93 4.50 2.78
C LEU A 142 2.05 5.67 3.77
N ILE A 143 2.96 6.61 3.55
CA ILE A 143 3.06 7.85 4.33
C ILE A 143 1.78 8.67 4.16
N LYS A 144 1.30 8.86 2.94
CA LYS A 144 0.02 9.55 2.66
C LYS A 144 -1.17 8.83 3.29
N TRP A 145 -1.15 7.51 3.39
CA TRP A 145 -2.20 6.74 4.05
C TRP A 145 -2.28 7.04 5.55
N GLY A 146 -1.13 7.23 6.23
CA GLY A 146 -1.01 7.90 7.52
C GLY A 146 -0.94 7.01 8.76
N ASN A 147 -0.95 5.70 8.64
CA ASN A 147 -0.77 4.78 9.77
C ASN A 147 0.70 4.70 10.19
N THR A 148 0.95 4.55 11.49
CA THR A 148 2.31 4.46 12.06
C THR A 148 2.85 3.03 12.19
N GLU A 149 1.97 2.01 12.20
CA GLU A 149 2.36 0.61 12.25
C GLU A 149 2.72 0.05 10.87
N VAL A 150 3.68 0.70 10.21
CA VAL A 150 4.13 0.36 8.86
C VAL A 150 5.65 0.41 8.78
N VAL A 151 6.24 -0.58 8.09
CA VAL A 151 7.65 -0.62 7.70
C VAL A 151 7.73 -0.85 6.19
N VAL A 152 8.49 -0.02 5.48
CA VAL A 152 8.75 -0.18 4.05
C VAL A 152 10.18 -0.64 3.83
N THR A 153 10.37 -1.70 3.03
CA THR A 153 11.68 -2.32 2.77
C THR A 153 11.97 -2.41 1.28
N ASN A 154 13.26 -2.45 0.93
CA ASN A 154 13.73 -2.61 -0.45
C ASN A 154 14.67 -3.82 -0.54
N ASN A 155 14.12 -5.01 -0.66
CA ASN A 155 14.83 -6.27 -0.56
C ASN A 155 14.40 -7.28 -1.62
N ASP A 156 15.30 -8.19 -1.98
CA ASP A 156 14.94 -9.38 -2.75
C ASP A 156 14.12 -10.34 -1.86
N PRO A 157 13.15 -11.10 -2.41
CA PRO A 157 12.40 -12.09 -1.65
C PRO A 157 13.27 -13.09 -0.86
N SER A 158 14.43 -13.44 -1.37
CA SER A 158 15.38 -14.38 -0.70
C SER A 158 15.96 -13.82 0.61
N ASP A 159 16.02 -12.49 0.79
CA ASP A 159 16.50 -11.88 2.04
C ASP A 159 15.59 -12.23 3.23
N PHE A 160 14.30 -12.50 2.97
CA PHE A 160 13.32 -12.84 4.00
C PHE A 160 13.51 -14.25 4.57
N ALA A 161 14.26 -15.13 3.89
CA ALA A 161 14.61 -16.45 4.43
C ALA A 161 15.42 -16.37 5.74
N ALA A 162 16.09 -15.25 6.00
CA ALA A 162 16.78 -14.99 7.27
C ALA A 162 15.85 -14.58 8.43
N LEU A 163 14.53 -14.56 8.21
CA LEU A 163 13.50 -14.21 9.20
C LEU A 163 12.49 -15.37 9.36
N PRO A 164 12.92 -16.58 9.72
CA PRO A 164 12.04 -17.76 9.77
C PRO A 164 10.88 -17.54 10.76
N GLY A 165 9.66 -17.87 10.34
CA GLY A 165 8.46 -17.75 11.15
C GLY A 165 8.15 -16.35 11.67
N MET A 166 8.56 -15.30 10.96
CA MET A 166 8.32 -13.91 11.37
C MET A 166 6.89 -13.46 11.14
N PHE A 167 6.28 -13.89 10.03
CA PHE A 167 5.02 -13.33 9.55
C PHE A 167 3.85 -14.28 9.77
N ASP A 168 2.75 -13.75 10.30
CA ASP A 168 1.47 -14.45 10.43
C ASP A 168 0.73 -14.50 9.09
N VAL A 169 0.91 -13.47 8.25
CA VAL A 169 0.28 -13.33 6.93
C VAL A 169 1.33 -12.86 5.93
N VAL A 170 1.39 -13.52 4.78
CA VAL A 170 2.19 -13.08 3.63
C VAL A 170 1.25 -12.87 2.44
N LEU A 171 1.23 -11.66 1.91
CA LEU A 171 0.57 -11.31 0.65
C LEU A 171 1.63 -11.27 -0.46
N THR A 172 1.37 -11.96 -1.54
CA THR A 172 2.22 -11.96 -2.73
C THR A 172 1.41 -11.63 -3.96
N ASP A 173 1.42 -10.34 -4.36
CA ASP A 173 0.94 -9.93 -5.67
C ASP A 173 2.12 -10.07 -6.65
N VAL A 174 2.31 -11.29 -7.12
CA VAL A 174 3.54 -11.67 -7.83
C VAL A 174 3.62 -11.05 -9.23
N PRO A 175 4.83 -10.71 -9.72
CA PRO A 175 5.01 -10.32 -11.12
C PRO A 175 4.49 -11.42 -12.05
N CYS A 176 3.60 -11.07 -12.98
CA CYS A 176 2.90 -11.99 -13.87
C CYS A 176 2.97 -11.53 -15.33
N SER A 177 2.42 -12.31 -16.26
CA SER A 177 2.34 -11.99 -17.70
C SER A 177 1.45 -10.77 -18.00
N GLY A 178 0.60 -10.35 -17.07
CA GLY A 178 -0.11 -9.09 -17.12
C GLY A 178 -1.31 -9.06 -18.06
N GLU A 179 -1.93 -10.18 -18.38
CA GLU A 179 -3.10 -10.28 -19.28
C GLU A 179 -4.27 -9.39 -18.80
N GLY A 180 -4.46 -9.25 -17.49
CA GLY A 180 -5.44 -8.34 -16.89
C GLY A 180 -5.13 -6.84 -17.08
N MET A 181 -3.98 -6.50 -17.66
CA MET A 181 -3.61 -5.11 -17.97
C MET A 181 -3.88 -4.71 -19.41
N PHE A 182 -4.26 -5.65 -20.27
CA PHE A 182 -4.41 -5.43 -21.72
C PHE A 182 -5.29 -4.23 -22.07
N ARG A 183 -6.37 -4.03 -21.31
CA ARG A 183 -7.28 -2.88 -21.51
C ARG A 183 -6.68 -1.53 -21.17
N LYS A 184 -5.64 -1.50 -20.34
CA LYS A 184 -5.00 -0.27 -19.81
C LYS A 184 -3.65 0.02 -20.46
N ASP A 185 -2.95 -1.00 -20.90
CA ASP A 185 -1.57 -0.91 -21.33
C ASP A 185 -1.35 -1.70 -22.62
N ALA A 186 -1.22 -0.98 -23.73
CA ALA A 186 -0.94 -1.57 -25.04
C ALA A 186 0.42 -2.30 -25.05
N VAL A 187 1.39 -1.85 -24.24
CA VAL A 187 2.71 -2.49 -24.14
C VAL A 187 2.58 -3.89 -23.53
N ALA A 188 1.66 -4.09 -22.60
CA ALA A 188 1.40 -5.42 -22.02
C ALA A 188 0.92 -6.41 -23.09
N VAL A 189 0.15 -5.96 -24.09
CA VAL A 189 -0.29 -6.78 -25.22
C VAL A 189 0.89 -7.12 -26.15
N GLU A 190 1.75 -6.13 -26.43
CA GLU A 190 2.89 -6.29 -27.34
C GLU A 190 3.98 -7.20 -26.75
N GLU A 191 4.22 -7.12 -25.45
CA GLU A 191 5.24 -7.91 -24.73
C GLU A 191 4.76 -9.32 -24.37
N TRP A 192 3.46 -9.59 -24.46
CA TRP A 192 2.92 -10.88 -24.09
C TRP A 192 3.34 -12.00 -25.06
N SER A 193 3.72 -13.14 -24.50
CA SER A 193 3.98 -14.39 -25.24
C SER A 193 3.79 -15.60 -24.34
N ALA A 194 3.52 -16.77 -24.94
CA ALA A 194 3.43 -18.03 -24.19
C ALA A 194 4.74 -18.36 -23.44
N ASP A 195 5.89 -18.01 -24.01
CA ASP A 195 7.19 -18.19 -23.33
C ASP A 195 7.31 -17.27 -22.10
N ASN A 196 6.81 -16.01 -22.20
CA ASN A 196 6.81 -15.09 -21.07
C ASN A 196 5.92 -15.59 -19.93
N VAL A 197 4.77 -16.22 -20.23
CA VAL A 197 3.93 -16.91 -19.21
C VAL A 197 4.74 -17.94 -18.43
N GLN A 198 5.53 -18.79 -19.11
CA GLN A 198 6.36 -19.80 -18.46
C GLN A 198 7.50 -19.19 -17.62
N ILE A 199 8.12 -18.11 -18.10
CA ILE A 199 9.14 -17.36 -17.35
C ILE A 199 8.52 -16.75 -16.09
N CYS A 200 7.34 -16.13 -16.17
CA CYS A 200 6.62 -15.56 -15.04
C CYS A 200 6.25 -16.66 -14.03
N ARG A 201 5.67 -17.77 -14.48
CA ARG A 201 5.37 -18.93 -13.63
C ARG A 201 6.57 -19.42 -12.82
N GLN A 202 7.73 -19.58 -13.47
CA GLN A 202 8.95 -20.02 -12.79
C GLN A 202 9.44 -19.00 -11.77
N ARG A 203 9.40 -17.70 -12.12
CA ARG A 203 9.75 -16.59 -11.22
C ARG A 203 8.85 -16.56 -9.99
N GLN A 204 7.54 -16.74 -10.17
CA GLN A 204 6.55 -16.78 -9.09
C GLN A 204 6.85 -17.91 -8.10
N ARG A 205 7.13 -19.13 -8.61
CA ARG A 205 7.50 -20.27 -7.77
C ARG A 205 8.78 -20.03 -6.98
N ARG A 206 9.78 -19.38 -7.59
CA ARG A 206 11.00 -18.99 -6.88
C ARG A 206 10.71 -18.01 -5.76
N ILE A 207 9.96 -16.93 -6.05
CA ILE A 207 9.56 -15.92 -5.05
C ILE A 207 8.86 -16.57 -3.85
N LEU A 208 7.93 -17.49 -4.13
CA LEU A 208 7.18 -18.20 -3.10
C LEU A 208 8.07 -19.13 -2.28
N ALA A 209 8.94 -19.89 -2.90
CA ALA A 209 9.90 -20.76 -2.20
C ALA A 209 10.86 -19.94 -1.32
N ASP A 210 11.35 -18.80 -1.82
CA ASP A 210 12.29 -17.92 -1.10
C ASP A 210 11.66 -17.35 0.18
N VAL A 211 10.36 -16.97 0.14
CA VAL A 211 9.68 -16.35 1.30
C VAL A 211 9.03 -17.37 2.24
N TRP A 212 8.93 -18.65 1.83
CA TRP A 212 8.13 -19.65 2.53
C TRP A 212 8.54 -19.88 3.99
N THR A 213 9.85 -19.88 4.25
CA THR A 213 10.37 -20.02 5.62
C THR A 213 10.00 -18.87 6.54
N ALA A 214 9.79 -17.66 5.98
CA ALA A 214 9.40 -16.48 6.75
C ALA A 214 7.93 -16.50 7.20
N LEU A 215 7.08 -17.29 6.55
CA LEU A 215 5.71 -17.53 6.96
C LEU A 215 5.67 -18.53 8.12
N LYS A 216 4.97 -18.20 9.19
CA LYS A 216 4.75 -19.09 10.35
C LYS A 216 4.06 -20.40 9.93
N PRO A 217 4.32 -21.52 10.63
CA PRO A 217 3.42 -22.67 10.58
C PRO A 217 2.00 -22.24 10.94
N GLY A 218 0.99 -22.67 10.18
CA GLY A 218 -0.39 -22.22 10.31
C GLY A 218 -0.67 -20.79 9.79
N GLY A 219 0.35 -20.06 9.32
CA GLY A 219 0.22 -18.72 8.75
C GLY A 219 -0.47 -18.71 7.40
N LEU A 220 -0.99 -17.56 7.00
CA LEU A 220 -1.72 -17.35 5.76
C LEU A 220 -0.84 -16.83 4.65
N LEU A 221 -0.88 -17.49 3.49
CA LEU A 221 -0.42 -16.96 2.21
C LEU A 221 -1.64 -16.46 1.42
N ILE A 222 -1.60 -15.21 0.98
CA ILE A 222 -2.53 -14.64 0.02
C ILE A 222 -1.76 -14.50 -1.30
N TYR A 223 -2.09 -15.37 -2.25
CA TYR A 223 -1.47 -15.39 -3.57
C TYR A 223 -2.35 -14.66 -4.58
N SER A 224 -1.81 -13.72 -5.34
CA SER A 224 -2.57 -13.02 -6.38
C SER A 224 -1.72 -12.73 -7.62
N THR A 225 -2.42 -12.65 -8.76
CA THR A 225 -1.89 -12.24 -10.06
C THR A 225 -2.89 -11.33 -10.77
N CYS A 226 -2.45 -10.65 -11.84
CA CYS A 226 -3.31 -9.94 -12.77
C CYS A 226 -3.28 -10.63 -14.14
N THR A 227 -3.59 -11.91 -14.19
CA THR A 227 -3.61 -12.71 -15.42
C THR A 227 -4.82 -13.64 -15.48
N TYR A 228 -5.07 -14.29 -16.62
CA TYR A 228 -6.19 -15.22 -16.83
C TYR A 228 -5.72 -16.65 -17.04
N ASN A 229 -4.41 -16.88 -17.32
CA ASN A 229 -3.93 -18.21 -17.66
C ASN A 229 -3.81 -19.11 -16.42
N ARG A 230 -4.09 -20.41 -16.63
CA ARG A 230 -4.05 -21.40 -15.56
C ARG A 230 -2.64 -21.67 -15.01
N GLU A 231 -1.61 -21.47 -15.84
CA GLU A 231 -0.23 -21.78 -15.50
C GLU A 231 0.31 -20.92 -14.36
N GLU A 232 -0.05 -19.64 -14.37
CA GLU A 232 0.30 -18.69 -13.32
C GLU A 232 -0.71 -18.68 -12.18
N ASP A 233 -1.89 -19.19 -12.39
CA ASP A 233 -3.01 -19.19 -11.46
C ASP A 233 -3.16 -20.57 -10.77
N GLU A 234 -4.08 -21.44 -11.20
CA GLU A 234 -4.40 -22.71 -10.54
C GLU A 234 -3.21 -23.68 -10.49
N ASP A 235 -2.37 -23.76 -11.54
CA ASP A 235 -1.22 -24.66 -11.55
C ASP A 235 -0.16 -24.23 -10.52
N ASN A 236 -0.07 -22.92 -10.20
CA ASN A 236 0.77 -22.45 -9.12
C ASN A 236 0.15 -22.70 -7.75
N VAL A 237 -1.17 -22.52 -7.59
CA VAL A 237 -1.86 -22.87 -6.33
C VAL A 237 -1.70 -24.36 -6.03
N ALA A 238 -1.91 -25.24 -7.02
CA ALA A 238 -1.69 -26.68 -6.87
C ALA A 238 -0.23 -27.01 -6.50
N TRP A 239 0.74 -26.29 -7.10
CA TRP A 239 2.15 -26.46 -6.78
C TRP A 239 2.47 -26.02 -5.35
N ILE A 240 1.94 -24.87 -4.89
CA ILE A 240 2.12 -24.39 -3.49
C ILE A 240 1.56 -25.42 -2.52
N ALA A 241 0.34 -25.89 -2.74
CA ALA A 241 -0.31 -26.87 -1.88
C ALA A 241 0.52 -28.16 -1.76
N ARG A 242 1.00 -28.69 -2.89
CA ARG A 242 1.70 -29.97 -2.91
C ARG A 242 3.16 -29.89 -2.50
N GLU A 243 3.92 -28.91 -3.02
CA GLU A 243 5.39 -28.87 -2.88
C GLU A 243 5.84 -28.05 -1.67
N LEU A 244 5.04 -27.04 -1.25
CA LEU A 244 5.37 -26.22 -0.09
C LEU A 244 4.60 -26.63 1.18
N GLY A 245 3.61 -27.52 1.06
CA GLY A 245 2.77 -27.97 2.16
C GLY A 245 1.81 -26.88 2.64
N ALA A 246 0.65 -26.78 1.98
CA ALA A 246 -0.38 -25.83 2.35
C ALA A 246 -1.77 -26.32 1.98
N GLU A 247 -2.75 -25.99 2.80
CA GLU A 247 -4.17 -26.17 2.55
C GLU A 247 -4.75 -24.92 1.85
N VAL A 248 -5.52 -25.12 0.78
CA VAL A 248 -6.25 -24.03 0.11
C VAL A 248 -7.55 -23.73 0.87
N LEU A 249 -7.79 -22.46 1.20
CA LEU A 249 -8.87 -22.03 2.06
C LEU A 249 -9.98 -21.32 1.27
N GLU A 250 -11.23 -21.53 1.69
CA GLU A 250 -12.38 -20.88 1.11
C GLU A 250 -12.65 -19.51 1.73
N VAL A 251 -12.87 -18.48 0.90
CA VAL A 251 -13.35 -17.16 1.33
C VAL A 251 -14.83 -17.04 0.96
N PRO A 252 -15.71 -16.68 1.90
CA PRO A 252 -17.13 -16.51 1.59
C PRO A 252 -17.36 -15.42 0.54
N VAL A 253 -18.04 -15.80 -0.54
CA VAL A 253 -18.45 -14.90 -1.62
C VAL A 253 -19.95 -14.98 -1.83
N ARG A 254 -20.55 -13.88 -2.28
CA ARG A 254 -21.98 -13.86 -2.65
C ARG A 254 -22.11 -14.13 -4.14
N SER A 255 -23.14 -14.90 -4.53
CA SER A 255 -23.38 -15.25 -5.92
C SER A 255 -23.55 -14.04 -6.85
N GLU A 256 -24.15 -12.96 -6.31
CA GLU A 256 -24.35 -11.71 -7.04
C GLU A 256 -23.07 -10.95 -7.38
N TRP A 257 -21.93 -11.33 -6.80
CA TRP A 257 -20.63 -10.74 -7.13
C TRP A 257 -20.07 -11.28 -8.46
N ASN A 258 -20.62 -12.37 -8.98
CA ASN A 258 -20.20 -13.01 -10.23
C ASN A 258 -18.72 -13.35 -10.31
N ILE A 259 -18.07 -13.60 -9.16
CA ILE A 259 -16.68 -14.05 -9.10
C ILE A 259 -16.62 -15.49 -9.60
N THR A 260 -15.74 -15.75 -10.55
CA THR A 260 -15.56 -17.09 -11.13
C THR A 260 -14.64 -17.93 -10.22
N GLY A 261 -14.99 -19.18 -10.01
CA GLY A 261 -14.17 -20.15 -9.27
C GLY A 261 -13.07 -20.78 -10.12
N ASN A 262 -12.63 -21.96 -9.70
CA ASN A 262 -11.64 -22.77 -10.40
C ASN A 262 -12.11 -23.18 -11.79
N LEU A 263 -11.28 -22.99 -12.79
CA LEU A 263 -11.53 -23.36 -14.19
C LEU A 263 -10.83 -24.65 -14.60
N THR A 264 -10.16 -25.32 -13.67
CA THR A 264 -9.50 -26.61 -13.90
C THR A 264 -10.26 -27.75 -13.24
N GLU A 265 -9.82 -29.00 -13.45
CA GLU A 265 -10.42 -30.18 -12.79
C GLU A 265 -10.02 -30.31 -11.30
N ALA A 266 -9.18 -29.41 -10.79
CA ALA A 266 -8.71 -29.45 -9.42
C ALA A 266 -9.78 -28.95 -8.44
N ASP A 267 -10.03 -29.72 -7.36
CA ASP A 267 -11.06 -29.42 -6.36
C ASP A 267 -10.51 -28.56 -5.21
N PHE A 268 -10.24 -27.29 -5.51
CA PHE A 268 -9.91 -26.28 -4.49
C PHE A 268 -10.44 -24.90 -4.87
N PRO A 269 -10.78 -24.05 -3.88
CA PRO A 269 -11.34 -22.73 -4.13
C PRO A 269 -10.31 -21.73 -4.61
N VAL A 270 -10.65 -20.95 -5.64
CA VAL A 270 -9.93 -19.77 -6.13
C VAL A 270 -10.93 -18.70 -6.56
N TYR A 271 -10.44 -17.48 -6.77
CA TYR A 271 -11.28 -16.31 -7.08
C TYR A 271 -10.73 -15.59 -8.30
N ARG A 272 -11.47 -15.71 -9.42
CA ARG A 272 -11.16 -15.08 -10.69
C ARG A 272 -12.11 -13.92 -10.95
N PHE A 273 -11.56 -12.77 -11.18
CA PHE A 273 -12.28 -11.58 -11.60
C PHE A 273 -12.06 -11.40 -13.09
N LEU A 274 -13.12 -11.65 -13.85
CA LEU A 274 -13.10 -11.59 -15.31
C LEU A 274 -13.90 -10.36 -15.76
N PRO A 275 -13.35 -9.47 -16.62
CA PRO A 275 -13.99 -8.20 -16.99
C PRO A 275 -15.43 -8.30 -17.52
N HIS A 276 -15.79 -9.42 -18.14
CA HIS A 276 -17.14 -9.66 -18.65
C HIS A 276 -18.13 -10.15 -17.59
N LYS A 277 -17.65 -10.51 -16.38
CA LYS A 277 -18.49 -10.98 -15.26
C LYS A 277 -18.48 -10.02 -14.08
N THR A 278 -17.33 -9.41 -13.82
CA THR A 278 -17.14 -8.47 -12.70
C THR A 278 -16.78 -7.08 -13.24
N LYS A 279 -17.29 -6.04 -12.59
CA LYS A 279 -16.96 -4.66 -12.94
C LYS A 279 -15.55 -4.33 -12.45
N GLY A 280 -14.54 -4.72 -13.22
CA GLY A 280 -13.12 -4.58 -12.87
C GLY A 280 -12.22 -5.01 -14.01
N GLU A 281 -10.93 -5.15 -13.69
CA GLU A 281 -9.91 -5.73 -14.57
C GLU A 281 -9.69 -7.20 -14.22
N GLY A 282 -8.77 -7.86 -14.97
CA GLY A 282 -8.35 -9.20 -14.65
C GLY A 282 -7.60 -9.29 -13.33
N PHE A 283 -8.06 -10.17 -12.48
CA PHE A 283 -7.41 -10.44 -11.20
C PHE A 283 -7.70 -11.88 -10.76
N PHE A 284 -6.70 -12.50 -10.19
CA PHE A 284 -6.80 -13.83 -9.57
C PHE A 284 -6.33 -13.77 -8.12
N LEU A 285 -7.00 -14.51 -7.25
CA LEU A 285 -6.59 -14.63 -5.86
C LEU A 285 -6.88 -16.04 -5.34
N ALA A 286 -5.95 -16.58 -4.55
CA ALA A 286 -6.11 -17.77 -3.73
C ALA A 286 -5.58 -17.54 -2.33
N VAL A 287 -6.17 -18.22 -1.35
CA VAL A 287 -5.75 -18.15 0.06
C VAL A 287 -5.29 -19.54 0.48
N LEU A 288 -4.10 -19.62 1.07
CA LEU A 288 -3.55 -20.87 1.53
C LEU A 288 -3.08 -20.74 2.98
N ARG A 289 -3.15 -21.84 3.72
CA ARG A 289 -2.60 -21.95 5.08
C ARG A 289 -1.42 -22.91 5.06
N LYS A 290 -0.27 -22.43 5.53
CA LYS A 290 0.91 -23.29 5.70
C LYS A 290 0.64 -24.39 6.71
N ASP A 291 1.01 -25.62 6.39
CA ASP A 291 0.85 -26.77 7.28
C ASP A 291 1.58 -26.56 8.61
N THR A 292 1.02 -27.12 9.68
CA THR A 292 1.61 -27.06 11.03
C THR A 292 2.57 -28.22 11.32
N GLU A 293 2.56 -29.27 10.48
CA GLU A 293 3.40 -30.44 10.65
C GLU A 293 4.83 -30.15 10.19
N GLY A 294 5.73 -29.92 11.15
CA GLY A 294 7.16 -29.77 10.89
C GLY A 294 7.92 -28.94 11.91
N GLY A 295 7.89 -29.29 13.19
CA GLY A 295 8.95 -29.05 14.19
C GLY A 295 9.71 -27.71 14.27
N GLU A 296 9.21 -26.62 13.67
CA GLU A 296 9.91 -25.32 13.60
C GLU A 296 9.50 -24.32 14.68
N GLU A 297 8.43 -24.57 15.46
CA GLU A 297 8.00 -23.63 16.52
C GLU A 297 9.07 -23.44 17.63
N GLU A 298 9.80 -24.49 18.00
CA GLU A 298 10.91 -24.39 18.96
C GLU A 298 12.09 -23.58 18.42
N ARG A 299 12.41 -23.73 17.11
CA ARG A 299 13.55 -23.02 16.49
C ARG A 299 13.30 -21.53 16.31
N THR A 300 12.07 -21.11 16.03
CA THR A 300 11.73 -19.71 15.82
C THR A 300 11.82 -18.90 17.10
N GLY A 301 11.29 -19.46 18.21
CA GLY A 301 11.37 -18.82 19.53
C GLY A 301 12.79 -18.66 20.04
N ASP A 302 13.65 -19.64 19.79
CA ASP A 302 15.04 -19.60 20.21
C ASP A 302 15.91 -18.72 19.28
N TYR A 303 15.67 -18.75 17.98
CA TYR A 303 16.33 -17.84 17.02
C TYR A 303 16.02 -16.37 17.35
N LEU A 304 14.77 -16.04 17.67
CA LEU A 304 14.36 -14.70 18.07
C LEU A 304 15.00 -14.27 19.40
N LYS A 305 15.14 -15.20 20.37
CA LYS A 305 15.81 -14.96 21.66
C LYS A 305 17.32 -14.80 21.54
N GLU A 306 17.97 -15.65 20.75
CA GLU A 306 19.42 -15.61 20.53
C GLU A 306 19.85 -14.31 19.82
N HIS A 307 19.03 -13.80 18.88
CA HIS A 307 19.37 -12.61 18.11
C HIS A 307 18.90 -11.31 18.76
N ALA A 308 17.88 -11.32 19.62
CA ALA A 308 17.51 -10.17 20.44
C ALA A 308 18.59 -9.81 21.49
N GLY A 309 19.39 -10.79 21.92
CA GLY A 309 20.49 -10.62 22.89
C GLY A 309 21.85 -10.22 22.34
N CYS A 310 22.08 -10.24 21.03
CA CYS A 310 23.43 -10.14 20.44
C CYS A 310 23.82 -8.72 20.00
N ARG A 311 23.72 -7.74 20.94
CA ARG A 311 24.51 -6.51 20.87
C ARG A 311 25.37 -6.35 22.11
N LYS A 312 26.17 -7.36 22.47
CA LYS A 312 27.35 -7.19 23.29
C LYS A 312 28.57 -7.09 22.36
N ASP A 313 29.00 -5.86 22.15
CA ASP A 313 30.34 -5.40 21.84
C ASP A 313 31.27 -6.34 21.03
N LYS A 314 31.31 -6.16 19.72
CA LYS A 314 32.61 -6.21 19.00
C LYS A 314 33.11 -4.77 18.78
N LYS A 315 33.70 -4.19 19.82
CA LYS A 315 34.58 -3.03 19.70
C LYS A 315 35.84 -3.47 18.99
N LYS A 316 36.03 -3.05 17.73
CA LYS A 316 37.32 -2.73 17.13
C LYS A 316 37.12 -1.64 16.07
N GLY A 317 37.73 -0.50 16.32
CA GLY A 317 37.83 0.63 15.40
C GLY A 317 37.01 1.84 15.84
N GLY A 318 37.72 2.91 16.24
CA GLY A 318 37.26 4.17 16.79
C GLY A 318 35.92 4.68 16.28
N ARG A 319 34.89 4.56 17.09
CA ARG A 319 33.67 5.35 16.99
C ARG A 319 33.80 6.49 17.97
N GLU A 320 33.87 7.70 17.45
CA GLU A 320 33.52 8.90 18.20
C GLU A 320 32.22 8.60 18.98
N LYS A 321 32.21 8.98 20.26
CA LYS A 321 31.02 8.98 21.10
C LYS A 321 29.98 9.87 20.41
N GLN A 322 29.08 9.31 19.59
CA GLN A 322 27.89 10.02 19.21
C GLN A 322 27.15 10.31 20.53
N GLN A 323 27.11 11.59 20.91
CA GLN A 323 26.18 12.05 21.95
C GLN A 323 24.81 11.56 21.57
N VAL A 324 24.20 10.74 22.44
CA VAL A 324 22.79 10.32 22.30
C VAL A 324 21.97 11.59 22.39
N MET A 325 21.62 12.13 21.25
CA MET A 325 20.84 13.35 21.19
C MET A 325 19.41 13.01 21.64
N THR A 326 19.03 13.52 22.79
CA THR A 326 17.69 13.27 23.35
C THR A 326 16.67 14.08 22.55
N VAL A 327 15.64 13.40 22.06
CA VAL A 327 14.53 14.08 21.36
C VAL A 327 13.80 15.01 22.32
N PRO A 328 13.64 16.30 22.02
CA PRO A 328 12.97 17.26 22.86
C PRO A 328 11.53 16.84 23.20
N LYS A 329 11.08 17.13 24.42
CA LYS A 329 9.73 16.81 24.85
C LYS A 329 8.66 17.45 23.94
N GLU A 330 8.90 18.69 23.50
CA GLU A 330 8.00 19.43 22.61
C GLU A 330 7.73 18.69 21.29
N VAL A 331 8.75 18.01 20.73
CA VAL A 331 8.62 17.23 19.49
C VAL A 331 7.87 15.93 19.74
N LYS A 332 8.11 15.27 20.87
CA LYS A 332 7.33 14.09 21.25
C LYS A 332 5.84 14.41 21.39
N ASP A 333 5.55 15.59 21.92
CA ASP A 333 4.18 16.11 22.10
C ASP A 333 3.47 16.47 20.80
N TRP A 334 4.12 16.33 19.63
CA TRP A 334 3.45 16.46 18.32
C TRP A 334 2.57 15.25 18.02
N LEU A 335 2.76 14.12 18.71
CA LEU A 335 1.88 12.95 18.63
C LEU A 335 0.81 12.96 19.72
N GLN A 336 -0.31 12.28 19.47
CA GLN A 336 -1.45 12.21 20.38
C GLN A 336 -1.12 11.42 21.66
N HIS A 337 -0.42 10.30 21.54
CA HIS A 337 -0.02 9.39 22.62
C HIS A 337 1.49 9.14 22.58
N PRO A 338 2.33 10.13 22.93
CA PRO A 338 3.78 10.00 22.82
C PRO A 338 4.36 8.86 23.66
N GLU A 339 3.67 8.45 24.72
CA GLU A 339 4.04 7.31 25.57
C GLU A 339 4.03 5.97 24.82
N ASP A 340 3.27 5.84 23.74
CA ASP A 340 3.16 4.62 22.92
C ASP A 340 4.28 4.49 21.89
N TYR A 341 5.14 5.49 21.78
CA TYR A 341 6.20 5.54 20.78
C TYR A 341 7.60 5.49 21.37
N GLN A 342 8.48 4.78 20.71
CA GLN A 342 9.93 4.93 20.85
C GLN A 342 10.41 5.99 19.86
N PHE A 343 11.24 6.92 20.37
CA PHE A 343 11.79 8.02 19.56
C PHE A 343 13.28 7.79 19.34
N GLU A 344 13.71 7.98 18.10
CA GLU A 344 15.11 7.81 17.71
C GLU A 344 15.53 8.96 16.78
N VAL A 345 16.79 9.38 16.89
CA VAL A 345 17.41 10.31 15.93
C VAL A 345 18.23 9.48 14.95
N LYS A 346 17.86 9.52 13.67
CA LYS A 346 18.54 8.85 12.55
C LYS A 346 19.15 9.89 11.61
N GLY A 347 20.45 10.08 11.69
CA GLY A 347 21.11 11.19 11.01
C GLY A 347 20.58 12.53 11.53
N THR A 348 19.91 13.31 10.68
CA THR A 348 19.20 14.55 11.05
C THR A 348 17.72 14.34 11.34
N GLY A 349 17.16 13.19 10.98
CA GLY A 349 15.73 12.88 11.12
C GLY A 349 15.36 12.40 12.52
N ILE A 350 14.22 12.86 13.02
CA ILE A 350 13.59 12.37 14.26
C ILE A 350 12.45 11.45 13.87
N VAL A 351 12.55 10.19 14.26
CA VAL A 351 11.57 9.15 13.94
C VAL A 351 10.89 8.68 15.20
N ALA A 352 9.57 8.47 15.14
CA ALA A 352 8.79 7.80 16.15
C ALA A 352 8.25 6.47 15.60
N PHE A 353 8.44 5.39 16.34
CA PHE A 353 7.96 4.06 15.98
C PHE A 353 7.18 3.45 17.16
N PRO A 354 6.04 2.74 16.90
CA PRO A 354 5.23 2.17 17.98
C PRO A 354 6.01 1.17 18.85
N LYS A 355 6.02 1.40 20.17
CA LYS A 355 6.81 0.61 21.15
C LYS A 355 6.51 -0.88 21.08
N LYS A 356 5.24 -1.24 20.89
CA LYS A 356 4.78 -2.64 20.84
C LYS A 356 5.44 -3.48 19.74
N HIS A 357 6.03 -2.82 18.72
CA HIS A 357 6.68 -3.48 17.58
C HIS A 357 8.20 -3.27 17.56
N CYS A 358 8.80 -2.66 18.59
CA CYS A 358 10.22 -2.33 18.57
C CYS A 358 11.15 -3.55 18.48
N GLU A 359 10.77 -4.67 19.11
CA GLU A 359 11.54 -5.92 19.02
C GLU A 359 11.51 -6.48 17.59
N THR A 360 10.32 -6.60 17.01
CA THR A 360 10.15 -7.02 15.61
C THR A 360 10.91 -6.09 14.67
N TYR A 361 10.79 -4.78 14.87
CA TYR A 361 11.48 -3.80 14.04
C TYR A 361 13.01 -3.90 14.15
N ALA A 362 13.54 -4.14 15.35
CA ALA A 362 14.97 -4.34 15.55
C ALA A 362 15.51 -5.55 14.78
N LEU A 363 14.73 -6.64 14.68
CA LEU A 363 15.08 -7.81 13.87
C LEU A 363 15.03 -7.49 12.37
N LEU A 364 13.97 -6.82 11.91
CA LEU A 364 13.85 -6.41 10.51
C LEU A 364 15.05 -5.54 10.08
N GLN A 365 15.49 -4.59 10.93
CA GLN A 365 16.63 -3.71 10.64
C GLN A 365 17.99 -4.43 10.57
N GLN A 366 18.12 -5.61 11.18
CA GLN A 366 19.37 -6.38 11.12
C GLN A 366 19.54 -7.09 9.78
N VAL A 367 18.42 -7.47 9.15
CA VAL A 367 18.37 -8.29 7.95
C VAL A 367 18.01 -7.48 6.72
N LEU A 368 17.05 -6.57 6.84
CA LEU A 368 16.43 -5.89 5.71
C LEU A 368 16.89 -4.42 5.60
N LYS A 369 16.92 -3.94 4.37
CA LYS A 369 17.11 -2.53 4.05
C LYS A 369 15.79 -1.79 4.22
N VAL A 370 15.62 -1.13 5.37
CA VAL A 370 14.44 -0.32 5.67
C VAL A 370 14.54 1.04 4.98
N ILE A 371 13.48 1.43 4.28
CA ILE A 371 13.32 2.72 3.60
C ILE A 371 12.53 3.70 4.46
N HIS A 372 11.43 3.23 5.09
CA HIS A 372 10.57 4.01 5.97
C HIS A 372 10.04 3.14 7.11
N ALA A 373 9.85 3.72 8.29
CA ALA A 373 9.19 3.03 9.41
C ALA A 373 8.55 4.04 10.35
N GLY A 374 7.34 3.76 10.79
CA GLY A 374 6.60 4.61 11.71
C GLY A 374 6.28 5.98 11.10
N VAL A 375 6.68 7.04 11.79
CA VAL A 375 6.50 8.42 11.34
C VAL A 375 7.76 9.24 11.54
N THR A 376 8.19 9.96 10.51
CA THR A 376 9.23 10.97 10.63
C THR A 376 8.60 12.26 11.14
N LEU A 377 9.01 12.70 12.32
CA LEU A 377 8.45 13.89 12.97
C LEU A 377 9.04 15.18 12.41
N GLY A 378 10.35 15.20 12.19
CA GLY A 378 11.03 16.39 11.72
C GLY A 378 12.51 16.15 11.50
N GLU A 379 13.18 17.20 11.00
CA GLU A 379 14.61 17.20 10.72
C GLU A 379 15.33 18.28 11.56
N LEU A 380 16.44 17.87 12.17
CA LEU A 380 17.30 18.78 12.92
C LEU A 380 18.08 19.68 11.96
N LYS A 381 17.88 21.01 12.05
CA LYS A 381 18.62 22.02 11.27
C LYS A 381 19.23 23.07 12.21
N GLY A 382 20.44 22.79 12.68
CA GLY A 382 21.11 23.60 13.68
C GLY A 382 20.38 23.55 15.03
N LYS A 383 19.79 24.68 15.48
CA LYS A 383 18.98 24.75 16.70
C LYS A 383 17.48 24.59 16.44
N ASP A 384 17.06 24.49 15.17
CA ASP A 384 15.67 24.42 14.76
C ASP A 384 15.29 22.96 14.42
N ILE A 385 14.03 22.61 14.58
CA ILE A 385 13.48 21.33 14.15
C ILE A 385 12.41 21.63 13.13
N VAL A 386 12.69 21.25 11.88
CA VAL A 386 11.75 21.44 10.77
C VAL A 386 10.78 20.26 10.76
N PRO A 387 9.47 20.49 10.91
CA PRO A 387 8.50 19.39 10.86
C PRO A 387 8.52 18.71 9.48
N ASP A 388 8.48 17.38 9.50
CA ASP A 388 8.50 16.57 8.29
C ASP A 388 7.08 16.43 7.70
N HIS A 389 7.01 16.18 6.40
CA HIS A 389 5.74 15.97 5.71
C HIS A 389 5.01 14.72 6.21
N SER A 390 5.74 13.67 6.59
CA SER A 390 5.18 12.45 7.20
C SER A 390 4.36 12.76 8.47
N LEU A 391 4.78 13.75 9.27
CA LEU A 391 4.02 14.20 10.44
C LEU A 391 2.68 14.82 10.03
N ALA A 392 2.63 15.63 8.96
CA ALA A 392 1.37 16.21 8.48
C ALA A 392 0.41 15.14 7.96
N MET A 393 0.93 14.05 7.40
CA MET A 393 0.15 12.96 6.82
C MET A 393 -0.35 11.94 7.85
N THR A 394 0.30 11.80 9.03
CA THR A 394 -0.11 10.77 9.98
C THR A 394 -1.41 11.09 10.70
N ILE A 395 -2.24 10.05 10.89
CA ILE A 395 -3.45 10.14 11.73
C ILE A 395 -3.12 10.28 13.22
N ALA A 396 -1.87 10.02 13.61
CA ALA A 396 -1.41 10.12 15.01
C ALA A 396 -0.96 11.52 15.41
N MET A 397 -0.96 12.50 14.52
CA MET A 397 -0.59 13.88 14.86
C MET A 397 -1.58 14.48 15.85
N ARG A 398 -1.05 15.11 16.92
CA ARG A 398 -1.89 15.80 17.92
C ARG A 398 -2.52 17.04 17.33
N GLN A 399 -3.85 17.09 17.35
CA GLN A 399 -4.60 18.27 16.90
C GLN A 399 -4.24 19.52 17.73
N GLY A 400 -4.23 20.70 17.08
CA GLY A 400 -3.98 21.98 17.72
C GLY A 400 -2.50 22.26 18.08
N LYS A 401 -1.56 21.36 17.75
CA LYS A 401 -0.13 21.60 18.00
C LYS A 401 0.50 22.61 17.07
N PHE A 402 0.00 22.72 15.86
CA PHE A 402 0.43 23.72 14.88
C PHE A 402 -0.71 24.67 14.57
N LEU A 403 -0.38 25.93 14.38
CA LEU A 403 -1.31 26.88 13.79
C LEU A 403 -1.68 26.40 12.39
N GLN A 404 -2.94 26.53 12.03
CA GLN A 404 -3.47 26.07 10.75
C GLN A 404 -3.79 27.26 9.84
N ALA A 405 -3.59 27.07 8.54
CA ALA A 405 -4.06 27.98 7.51
C ALA A 405 -4.79 27.16 6.44
N GLU A 406 -6.06 27.50 6.24
CA GLU A 406 -6.89 26.92 5.19
C GLU A 406 -6.51 27.53 3.85
N LEU A 407 -6.33 26.69 2.84
CA LEU A 407 -5.96 27.11 1.49
C LEU A 407 -7.18 27.10 0.57
N SER A 408 -7.26 28.07 -0.35
CA SER A 408 -8.12 27.95 -1.52
C SER A 408 -7.61 26.81 -2.41
N TYR A 409 -8.41 26.41 -3.41
CA TYR A 409 -7.99 25.39 -4.37
C TYR A 409 -6.70 25.78 -5.09
N GLU A 410 -6.64 27.02 -5.62
CA GLU A 410 -5.48 27.55 -6.33
C GLU A 410 -4.23 27.58 -5.46
N GLN A 411 -4.37 28.00 -4.18
CA GLN A 411 -3.27 27.98 -3.21
C GLN A 411 -2.82 26.54 -2.91
N ALA A 412 -3.74 25.59 -2.79
CA ALA A 412 -3.43 24.19 -2.56
C ALA A 412 -2.66 23.60 -3.73
N ILE A 413 -3.07 23.86 -4.98
CA ILE A 413 -2.35 23.42 -6.17
C ILE A 413 -0.97 24.10 -6.26
N GLY A 414 -0.85 25.39 -6.00
CA GLY A 414 0.43 26.10 -5.92
C GLY A 414 1.36 25.47 -4.86
N TYR A 415 0.81 25.14 -3.68
CA TYR A 415 1.55 24.40 -2.66
C TYR A 415 2.05 23.04 -3.14
N LEU A 416 1.19 22.25 -3.78
CA LEU A 416 1.53 20.93 -4.32
C LEU A 416 2.52 20.97 -5.49
N ARG A 417 2.61 22.13 -6.19
CA ARG A 417 3.63 22.42 -7.21
C ARG A 417 4.96 22.91 -6.61
N LYS A 418 5.06 23.01 -5.27
CA LYS A 418 6.23 23.55 -4.58
C LYS A 418 6.41 25.07 -4.81
N GLU A 419 5.37 25.80 -5.16
CA GLU A 419 5.38 27.25 -5.28
C GLU A 419 5.33 27.92 -3.89
N ALA A 420 5.71 29.19 -3.82
CA ALA A 420 5.59 29.97 -2.59
C ALA A 420 4.11 30.22 -2.27
N VAL A 421 3.75 30.03 -1.00
CA VAL A 421 2.38 30.30 -0.54
C VAL A 421 2.32 31.68 0.10
N VAL A 422 1.34 32.48 -0.28
CA VAL A 422 1.03 33.73 0.37
C VAL A 422 -0.07 33.45 1.41
N LEU A 423 0.24 33.70 2.67
CA LEU A 423 -0.67 33.56 3.80
C LEU A 423 -1.22 34.93 4.22
N ASP A 424 -2.36 34.93 4.90
CA ASP A 424 -2.91 36.13 5.48
C ASP A 424 -1.91 36.79 6.46
N SER A 425 -1.82 38.12 6.46
CA SER A 425 -0.87 38.88 7.27
C SER A 425 -1.10 38.74 8.79
N SER A 426 -2.29 38.30 9.21
CA SER A 426 -2.62 38.03 10.61
C SER A 426 -1.97 36.74 11.12
N ILE A 427 -1.53 35.83 10.22
CA ILE A 427 -0.91 34.55 10.60
C ILE A 427 0.52 34.81 11.10
N PRO A 428 0.85 34.42 12.35
CA PRO A 428 2.16 34.69 12.93
C PRO A 428 3.28 33.92 12.23
N ARG A 429 4.53 34.37 12.39
CA ARG A 429 5.71 33.66 11.90
C ARG A 429 5.88 32.32 12.60
N GLY A 430 6.38 31.34 11.87
CA GLY A 430 6.63 29.99 12.40
C GLY A 430 6.22 28.90 11.43
N TYR A 431 6.18 27.65 11.93
CA TYR A 431 5.69 26.51 11.17
C TYR A 431 4.17 26.47 11.22
N ILE A 432 3.56 26.46 10.05
CA ILE A 432 2.11 26.47 9.85
C ILE A 432 1.70 25.16 9.17
N LEU A 433 0.68 24.51 9.69
CA LEU A 433 0.05 23.37 9.04
C LEU A 433 -0.95 23.91 8.02
N LEU A 434 -0.71 23.64 6.76
CA LEU A 434 -1.61 24.01 5.66
C LEU A 434 -2.69 22.95 5.54
N THR A 435 -3.93 23.39 5.41
CA THR A 435 -5.09 22.50 5.25
C THR A 435 -5.86 22.86 3.98
N TYR A 436 -6.52 21.87 3.42
CA TYR A 436 -7.51 22.05 2.35
C TYR A 436 -8.78 21.29 2.73
N LYS A 437 -9.90 21.99 2.75
CA LYS A 437 -11.19 21.46 3.26
C LYS A 437 -11.02 20.82 4.65
N LYS A 438 -10.27 21.48 5.53
CA LYS A 438 -9.92 21.06 6.91
C LYS A 438 -9.04 19.80 7.00
N ILE A 439 -8.57 19.26 5.89
CA ILE A 439 -7.66 18.12 5.86
C ILE A 439 -6.21 18.61 5.76
N PRO A 440 -5.27 18.13 6.59
CA PRO A 440 -3.86 18.47 6.49
C PRO A 440 -3.28 18.14 5.12
N LEU A 441 -2.60 19.12 4.52
CA LEU A 441 -1.93 18.98 3.23
C LEU A 441 -0.41 19.02 3.35
N GLY A 442 0.12 19.60 4.43
CA GLY A 442 1.54 19.66 4.71
C GLY A 442 1.94 20.92 5.49
N PHE A 443 3.23 21.18 5.60
CA PHE A 443 3.76 22.31 6.34
C PHE A 443 4.34 23.41 5.44
N ALA A 444 4.29 24.65 5.94
CA ALA A 444 5.05 25.78 5.44
C ALA A 444 5.71 26.53 6.59
N LYS A 445 6.83 27.22 6.36
CA LYS A 445 7.44 28.14 7.32
C LYS A 445 7.11 29.57 6.95
N ASN A 446 6.18 30.19 7.70
CA ASN A 446 5.85 31.61 7.53
C ASN A 446 7.00 32.48 8.04
N ILE A 447 7.59 33.30 7.17
CA ILE A 447 8.66 34.26 7.49
C ILE A 447 8.15 35.72 7.51
N GLY A 448 6.83 35.92 7.34
CA GLY A 448 6.11 37.20 7.41
C GLY A 448 5.67 37.74 6.06
N ASN A 449 6.58 37.90 5.11
CA ASN A 449 6.24 38.39 3.76
C ASN A 449 5.92 37.24 2.76
N ARG A 450 6.25 36.01 3.12
CA ARG A 450 5.94 34.80 2.36
C ARG A 450 6.03 33.58 3.28
N ALA A 451 5.47 32.45 2.84
CA ALA A 451 5.69 31.17 3.49
C ALA A 451 6.55 30.26 2.60
N ASN A 452 7.64 29.73 3.18
CA ASN A 452 8.47 28.76 2.50
C ASN A 452 7.75 27.41 2.49
N ASN A 453 7.53 26.89 1.31
CA ASN A 453 6.82 25.65 1.09
C ASN A 453 7.70 24.43 1.47
N LEU A 454 7.24 23.60 2.41
CA LEU A 454 7.95 22.40 2.88
C LEU A 454 7.45 21.10 2.23
N TYR A 455 6.57 21.16 1.22
CA TYR A 455 6.14 19.98 0.48
C TYR A 455 7.35 19.23 -0.11
N PRO A 456 7.39 17.88 -0.11
CA PRO A 456 8.50 17.13 -0.68
C PRO A 456 8.71 17.44 -2.16
N GLN A 457 9.96 17.67 -2.56
CA GLN A 457 10.29 18.05 -3.94
C GLN A 457 9.95 16.95 -4.94
N GLU A 458 10.10 15.70 -4.53
CA GLU A 458 9.89 14.51 -5.35
C GLU A 458 8.42 14.27 -5.62
N TRP A 459 7.53 14.69 -4.71
CA TRP A 459 6.08 14.47 -4.77
C TRP A 459 5.32 15.58 -5.49
N ARG A 460 6.02 16.65 -5.88
CA ARG A 460 5.37 17.83 -6.48
C ARG A 460 4.65 17.50 -7.79
N ILE A 461 3.54 18.18 -8.03
CA ILE A 461 2.88 18.20 -9.33
C ILE A 461 3.81 18.86 -10.34
N ARG A 462 4.15 18.15 -11.41
CA ARG A 462 5.07 18.65 -12.45
C ARG A 462 4.37 19.30 -13.63
N SER A 463 3.06 19.02 -13.81
CA SER A 463 2.26 19.61 -14.88
C SER A 463 2.01 21.10 -14.63
N GLY A 464 2.30 21.92 -15.63
CA GLY A 464 1.94 23.36 -15.63
C GLY A 464 0.49 23.63 -16.05
N TYR A 465 -0.18 22.64 -16.63
CA TYR A 465 -1.57 22.75 -17.08
C TYR A 465 -2.53 22.54 -15.91
N LEU A 466 -3.60 23.37 -15.86
CA LEU A 466 -4.75 23.15 -15.00
C LEU A 466 -5.93 22.78 -15.90
N PRO A 467 -6.72 21.76 -15.58
CA PRO A 467 -7.94 21.46 -16.32
C PRO A 467 -8.97 22.59 -16.15
N ASP A 468 -9.69 22.90 -17.23
CA ASP A 468 -10.74 23.93 -17.22
C ASP A 468 -11.93 23.54 -16.32
N VAL A 469 -12.14 22.24 -16.12
CA VAL A 469 -13.19 21.70 -15.25
C VAL A 469 -12.52 20.97 -14.09
N LEU A 470 -12.80 21.41 -12.87
CA LEU A 470 -12.31 20.79 -11.65
C LEU A 470 -13.18 19.59 -11.31
N SER A 471 -12.64 18.39 -11.52
CA SER A 471 -13.28 17.16 -11.08
C SER A 471 -12.64 16.72 -9.76
N ILE A 472 -13.24 17.09 -8.63
CA ILE A 472 -12.83 16.67 -7.29
C ILE A 472 -13.63 15.43 -6.92
N CYS A 473 -12.93 14.31 -6.61
CA CYS A 473 -13.56 13.04 -6.30
C CYS A 473 -14.50 13.09 -5.08
N LEU A 474 -14.11 13.88 -4.07
CA LEU A 474 -14.80 13.96 -2.80
C LEU A 474 -15.55 15.31 -2.71
N LEU A 475 -16.68 15.45 -3.43
CA LEU A 475 -17.53 16.65 -3.32
C LEU A 475 -18.25 16.68 -1.96
N TYR A 476 -18.25 17.84 -1.32
CA TYR A 476 -19.09 18.12 -0.16
C TYR A 476 -20.55 18.25 -0.62
N THR A 477 -21.49 17.67 0.12
CA THR A 477 -22.92 17.87 -0.12
C THR A 477 -23.38 19.31 0.12
N SER A 478 -22.58 20.16 0.83
CA SER A 478 -22.83 21.57 1.06
C SER A 478 -22.38 22.48 -0.10
N ASP A 479 -21.38 22.05 -0.90
CA ASP A 479 -20.84 22.87 -1.99
C ASP A 479 -21.81 22.93 -3.20
N ALA A 480 -22.66 21.90 -3.38
CA ALA A 480 -23.67 21.87 -4.43
C ALA A 480 -24.82 22.91 -4.24
N ALA A 481 -24.93 23.51 -3.05
CA ALA A 481 -25.92 24.53 -2.76
C ALA A 481 -25.38 25.95 -3.00
N ASP A 482 -24.05 26.15 -3.00
CA ASP A 482 -23.41 27.46 -3.21
C ASP A 482 -23.05 27.72 -4.68
N GLU A 483 -22.86 26.70 -5.51
CA GLU A 483 -22.65 26.84 -6.97
C GLU A 483 -23.97 27.08 -7.75
N ALA A 484 -25.13 26.95 -7.09
CA ALA A 484 -26.45 27.19 -7.69
C ALA A 484 -27.07 28.57 -7.32
N ARG A 485 -26.24 29.50 -6.81
CA ARG A 485 -26.65 30.89 -6.50
C ARG A 485 -25.83 31.90 -7.35
#